data_3603d736bc7265d801e639cfa2c22c8a
#
_entry.id   3603d736bc7265d801e639cfa2c22c8a
#
_cell.length_a   1.000
_cell.length_b   1.000
_cell.length_c   1.000
_cell.angle_alpha   90.00
_cell.angle_beta   90.00
_cell.angle_gamma   90.00
#
_symmetry.space_group_name_H-M   'P 1'
#
loop_
_entity.id
_entity.type
_entity.pdbx_description
1 polymer ?
#
loop_
_entity_poly.entity_id
_entity_poly.type
_entity_poly.pdbx_seq_one_letter_code
_entity_poly.pdbx_strand_id
1 'polypeptide(L)'
;MRKIFLYFSLLLFMQTAFAADSLFVRKPQIPILIDRTDNILVEMRVQAHKGDVLNKLSLQFKEGIDLNDIKALRFFYSGTEATSRQGKHYRPVSYISSHAEGKTKAANPAYSIKQSEVTDITNVVTFTSNQPMVEGVNYYWISIEMKPEASLLTTFTVQMPMAEINNMPATIVWDGKSDVRRMGIGVRHAGDDGASAYRIPGLVTTNNGTLLGVYDIRYNSVDLQEMVDIGVSRSTDKGQTWEPMRVAMTFGETGGLPHAQNGVGDPSILVDEKTNTIWIVAAWTHGMGNGRAWWNSMPGMS
;
A
#
# COMPACT_ATOMS: atom_id res chain seq x y z
N MET A 1 35.36 -67.51 33.85
CA MET A 1 35.18 -66.08 34.17
C MET A 1 34.86 -65.33 32.89
N ARG A 2 33.59 -65.07 32.64
CA ARG A 2 33.12 -64.30 31.50
C ARG A 2 33.04 -62.81 31.88
N LYS A 3 33.82 -61.98 31.21
CA LYS A 3 33.75 -60.51 31.36
C LYS A 3 32.65 -59.98 30.50
N ILE A 4 31.59 -59.41 31.14
CA ILE A 4 30.51 -58.70 30.50
C ILE A 4 31.00 -57.29 30.28
N PHE A 5 31.16 -56.89 28.99
CA PHE A 5 31.38 -55.50 28.61
C PHE A 5 29.99 -54.80 28.48
N LEU A 6 29.72 -53.86 29.39
CA LEU A 6 28.58 -52.95 29.31
C LEU A 6 28.93 -51.83 28.32
N TYR A 7 28.32 -51.86 27.15
CA TYR A 7 28.33 -50.70 26.25
C TYR A 7 27.29 -49.67 26.74
N PHE A 8 27.77 -48.59 27.33
CA PHE A 8 26.99 -47.39 27.54
C PHE A 8 26.94 -46.65 26.19
N SER A 9 25.85 -46.80 25.44
CA SER A 9 25.57 -45.95 24.29
C SER A 9 25.08 -44.60 24.81
N LEU A 10 25.99 -43.62 24.78
CA LEU A 10 25.68 -42.21 24.98
C LEU A 10 24.86 -41.74 23.77
N LEU A 11 23.52 -41.71 23.90
CA LEU A 11 22.67 -41.01 22.97
C LEU A 11 22.96 -39.52 23.12
N LEU A 12 23.83 -39.01 22.26
CA LEU A 12 23.96 -37.57 22.04
C LEU A 12 22.67 -37.11 21.37
N PHE A 13 21.75 -36.54 22.15
CA PHE A 13 20.72 -35.69 21.60
C PHE A 13 21.46 -34.49 20.98
N MET A 14 21.74 -34.57 19.68
CA MET A 14 21.94 -33.36 18.88
C MET A 14 20.64 -32.57 18.96
N GLN A 15 20.54 -31.64 19.90
CA GLN A 15 19.66 -30.52 19.74
C GLN A 15 20.12 -29.84 18.46
N THR A 16 19.37 -30.03 17.38
CA THR A 16 19.43 -29.15 16.23
C THR A 16 19.18 -27.76 16.79
N ALA A 17 20.22 -26.98 16.94
CA ALA A 17 20.09 -25.56 17.15
C ALA A 17 19.35 -25.07 15.91
N PHE A 18 18.03 -24.92 16.02
CA PHE A 18 17.26 -24.20 15.02
C PHE A 18 17.91 -22.83 14.90
N ALA A 19 18.20 -22.44 13.66
CA ALA A 19 18.72 -21.12 13.37
C ALA A 19 17.86 -20.10 14.12
N ALA A 20 18.51 -19.13 14.74
CA ALA A 20 17.82 -18.02 15.39
C ALA A 20 16.72 -17.53 14.46
N ASP A 21 15.51 -17.39 15.00
CA ASP A 21 14.35 -16.94 14.24
C ASP A 21 14.71 -15.70 13.44
N SER A 22 14.39 -15.74 12.16
CA SER A 22 14.72 -14.65 11.24
C SER A 22 13.49 -13.80 10.97
N LEU A 23 13.65 -12.49 11.11
CA LEU A 23 12.68 -11.49 10.73
C LEU A 23 13.05 -10.94 9.35
N PHE A 24 12.28 -11.30 8.33
CA PHE A 24 12.44 -10.75 6.99
C PHE A 24 11.74 -9.41 6.91
N VAL A 25 12.46 -8.37 6.50
CA VAL A 25 11.99 -7.00 6.50
C VAL A 25 12.03 -6.43 5.09
N ARG A 26 10.93 -5.80 4.70
CA ARG A 26 10.78 -5.11 3.43
C ARG A 26 10.36 -3.67 3.65
N LYS A 27 10.92 -2.76 2.85
CA LYS A 27 10.52 -1.35 2.78
C LYS A 27 9.81 -1.10 1.44
N PRO A 28 8.47 -0.98 1.41
CA PRO A 28 7.75 -0.67 0.17
C PRO A 28 8.20 0.66 -0.41
N GLN A 29 8.35 0.76 -1.73
CA GLN A 29 8.78 1.99 -2.42
C GLN A 29 7.60 2.88 -2.84
N ILE A 30 6.54 2.89 -2.06
CA ILE A 30 5.40 3.78 -2.25
C ILE A 30 5.59 5.06 -1.44
N PRO A 31 5.09 6.21 -1.91
CA PRO A 31 5.12 7.44 -1.14
C PRO A 31 4.38 7.30 0.20
N ILE A 32 4.83 8.03 1.19
CA ILE A 32 4.08 8.29 2.43
C ILE A 32 3.12 9.43 2.12
N LEU A 33 1.83 9.18 2.18
CA LEU A 33 0.80 10.18 1.93
C LEU A 33 0.51 10.95 3.21
N ILE A 34 0.69 12.28 3.16
CA ILE A 34 0.51 13.16 4.33
C ILE A 34 -0.94 13.14 4.82
N ASP A 35 -1.88 13.04 3.91
CA ASP A 35 -3.32 13.03 4.16
C ASP A 35 -3.87 11.65 4.56
N ARG A 36 -2.99 10.69 4.85
CA ARG A 36 -3.38 9.31 5.16
C ARG A 36 -2.92 8.90 6.57
N THR A 37 -3.86 8.35 7.33
CA THR A 37 -3.61 7.90 8.70
C THR A 37 -2.64 6.72 8.78
N ASP A 38 -2.79 5.75 7.88
CA ASP A 38 -1.97 4.54 7.89
C ASP A 38 -1.22 4.34 6.58
N ASN A 39 0.03 4.75 6.58
CA ASN A 39 0.97 4.48 5.48
C ASN A 39 1.90 3.34 5.86
N ILE A 40 2.15 2.42 4.94
CA ILE A 40 3.09 1.33 5.20
C ILE A 40 4.51 1.85 5.19
N LEU A 41 5.15 1.82 6.34
CA LEU A 41 6.54 2.18 6.48
C LEU A 41 7.45 0.96 6.28
N VAL A 42 7.14 -0.13 6.95
CA VAL A 42 7.90 -1.38 6.94
C VAL A 42 6.94 -2.55 6.97
N GLU A 43 7.21 -3.57 6.17
CA GLU A 43 6.54 -4.87 6.21
C GLU A 43 7.50 -5.95 6.72
N MET A 44 6.97 -6.90 7.45
CA MET A 44 7.77 -7.95 8.05
C MET A 44 7.08 -9.30 7.93
N ARG A 45 7.87 -10.37 7.81
CA ARG A 45 7.39 -11.75 7.90
C ARG A 45 8.30 -12.58 8.76
N VAL A 46 7.70 -13.51 9.49
CA VAL A 46 8.38 -14.47 10.36
C VAL A 46 7.88 -15.86 10.03
N GLN A 47 8.80 -16.82 9.79
CA GLN A 47 8.46 -18.23 9.84
C GLN A 47 8.46 -18.64 11.30
N ALA A 48 7.29 -19.00 11.83
CA ALA A 48 7.10 -19.22 13.26
C ALA A 48 6.51 -20.60 13.56
N HIS A 49 6.74 -21.07 14.77
CA HIS A 49 5.97 -22.16 15.37
C HIS A 49 4.77 -21.59 16.13
N LYS A 50 3.76 -22.44 16.31
CA LYS A 50 2.57 -22.05 17.06
C LYS A 50 2.93 -21.61 18.49
N GLY A 51 2.55 -20.38 18.80
CA GLY A 51 2.76 -19.79 20.12
C GLY A 51 4.02 -18.92 20.21
N ASP A 52 4.89 -18.90 19.22
CA ASP A 52 6.00 -17.94 19.16
C ASP A 52 5.45 -16.50 19.21
N VAL A 53 6.23 -15.57 19.74
CA VAL A 53 5.85 -14.17 19.90
C VAL A 53 6.96 -13.26 19.41
N LEU A 54 6.67 -12.36 18.49
CA LEU A 54 7.54 -11.22 18.20
C LEU A 54 7.35 -10.18 19.31
N ASN A 55 8.15 -10.28 20.37
CA ASN A 55 7.94 -9.54 21.61
C ASN A 55 8.28 -8.06 21.48
N LYS A 56 9.35 -7.77 20.73
CA LYS A 56 9.92 -6.44 20.68
C LYS A 56 10.63 -6.20 19.37
N LEU A 57 10.54 -4.99 18.87
CA LEU A 57 11.35 -4.52 17.76
C LEU A 57 11.60 -3.01 17.90
N SER A 58 12.71 -2.55 17.33
CA SER A 58 13.02 -1.12 17.28
C SER A 58 13.16 -0.65 15.86
N LEU A 59 12.63 0.53 15.57
CA LEU A 59 12.77 1.25 14.31
C LEU A 59 13.63 2.48 14.55
N GLN A 60 14.62 2.70 13.71
CA GLN A 60 15.48 3.88 13.76
C GLN A 60 15.31 4.71 12.49
N PHE A 61 15.01 5.98 12.66
CA PHE A 61 15.04 6.94 11.57
C PHE A 61 16.47 7.32 11.24
N LYS A 62 16.74 7.49 9.94
CA LYS A 62 17.99 8.05 9.43
C LYS A 62 17.74 9.45 8.93
N GLU A 63 18.81 10.11 8.46
CA GLU A 63 18.79 11.50 8.01
C GLU A 63 17.62 11.82 7.08
N GLY A 64 17.18 13.07 7.12
CA GLY A 64 16.26 13.67 6.19
C GLY A 64 14.84 13.94 6.69
N ILE A 65 14.40 13.34 7.79
CA ILE A 65 13.07 13.60 8.36
C ILE A 65 13.16 14.48 9.60
N ASP A 66 12.27 15.45 9.72
CA ASP A 66 11.96 16.08 11.00
C ASP A 66 10.99 15.15 11.76
N LEU A 67 11.43 14.66 12.91
CA LEU A 67 10.63 13.78 13.75
C LEU A 67 9.36 14.46 14.26
N ASN A 68 9.36 15.80 14.34
CA ASN A 68 8.20 16.59 14.70
C ASN A 68 7.09 16.52 13.63
N ASP A 69 7.41 16.18 12.40
CA ASP A 69 6.44 15.99 11.32
C ASP A 69 5.65 14.67 11.44
N ILE A 70 6.13 13.73 12.27
CA ILE A 70 5.47 12.46 12.47
C ILE A 70 4.41 12.61 13.58
N LYS A 71 3.18 12.22 13.27
CA LYS A 71 2.07 12.24 14.23
C LYS A 71 2.01 10.97 15.06
N ALA A 72 2.16 9.81 14.40
CA ALA A 72 2.09 8.51 15.07
C ALA A 72 2.80 7.41 14.26
N LEU A 73 3.25 6.40 14.98
CA LEU A 73 3.68 5.11 14.44
C LEU A 73 2.83 4.01 15.07
N ARG A 74 2.37 3.05 14.25
CA ARG A 74 1.55 1.92 14.72
C ARG A 74 2.14 0.61 14.26
N PHE A 75 2.17 -0.35 15.14
CA PHE A 75 2.62 -1.70 14.87
C PHE A 75 1.43 -2.66 14.79
N PHE A 76 1.36 -3.45 13.70
CA PHE A 76 0.25 -4.33 13.41
C PHE A 76 0.68 -5.76 13.15
N TYR A 77 -0.17 -6.71 13.56
CA TYR A 77 -0.12 -8.12 13.20
C TYR A 77 -1.25 -8.43 12.21
N SER A 78 -0.94 -9.05 11.08
CA SER A 78 -1.90 -9.36 10.00
C SER A 78 -2.23 -10.86 9.86
N GLY A 79 -1.69 -11.69 10.74
CA GLY A 79 -1.91 -13.15 10.65
C GLY A 79 -1.05 -13.81 9.57
N THR A 80 -1.61 -14.83 8.92
CA THR A 80 -0.93 -15.68 7.91
C THR A 80 -1.51 -15.50 6.51
N GLU A 81 -0.91 -16.14 5.50
CA GLU A 81 -1.46 -16.20 4.14
C GLU A 81 -2.88 -16.77 4.09
N ALA A 82 -3.22 -17.69 5.00
CA ALA A 82 -4.57 -18.23 5.11
C ALA A 82 -5.62 -17.17 5.48
N THR A 83 -5.22 -16.07 6.09
CA THR A 83 -6.10 -14.92 6.40
C THR A 83 -6.20 -13.93 5.24
N SER A 84 -5.35 -14.07 4.22
CA SER A 84 -5.42 -13.33 2.96
C SER A 84 -6.30 -14.10 1.97
N ARG A 85 -7.23 -13.43 1.28
CA ARG A 85 -8.06 -14.05 0.24
C ARG A 85 -7.26 -14.62 -0.94
N GLN A 86 -6.01 -14.26 -1.07
CA GLN A 86 -5.14 -14.66 -2.16
C GLN A 86 -3.91 -15.42 -1.66
N GLY A 87 -4.11 -16.48 -0.90
CA GLY A 87 -3.04 -17.28 -0.29
C GLY A 87 -1.89 -17.68 -1.22
N LYS A 88 -2.08 -17.64 -2.54
CA LYS A 88 -1.02 -17.85 -3.55
C LYS A 88 -0.35 -16.55 -4.02
N HIS A 89 -0.94 -15.39 -3.76
CA HIS A 89 -0.50 -14.09 -4.24
C HIS A 89 -0.51 -13.07 -3.11
N TYR A 90 0.04 -13.46 -1.96
CA TYR A 90 0.34 -12.49 -0.94
C TYR A 90 1.15 -11.37 -1.57
N ARG A 91 0.50 -10.28 -1.84
CA ARG A 91 1.15 -9.03 -2.12
C ARG A 91 1.23 -8.28 -0.82
N PRO A 92 2.42 -8.22 -0.22
CA PRO A 92 2.62 -7.29 0.88
C PRO A 92 2.24 -5.94 0.29
N VAL A 93 1.42 -5.37 0.87
CA VAL A 93 0.57 -4.27 0.76
C VAL A 93 1.17 -2.95 0.31
N SER A 94 1.80 -2.96 -0.80
CA SER A 94 1.69 -1.80 -1.67
C SER A 94 0.20 -1.51 -2.05
N TYR A 95 -0.72 -2.27 -1.50
CA TYR A 95 -2.12 -2.28 -1.84
C TYR A 95 -3.01 -2.08 -0.63
N ILE A 96 -2.89 -0.93 0.00
CA ILE A 96 -4.01 -0.43 0.76
C ILE A 96 -4.92 0.28 -0.26
N SER A 97 -5.68 -0.49 -1.01
CA SER A 97 -6.83 0.07 -1.67
C SER A 97 -8.06 -0.36 -0.90
N SER A 98 -9.02 0.51 -0.74
CA SER A 98 -10.35 0.21 -0.22
C SER A 98 -11.07 -0.85 -1.06
N HIS A 99 -10.64 -1.07 -2.30
CA HIS A 99 -11.07 -2.15 -3.17
C HIS A 99 -10.57 -3.51 -2.77
N ALA A 100 -9.62 -3.55 -1.86
CA ALA A 100 -9.12 -4.77 -1.29
C ALA A 100 -10.09 -5.37 -0.28
N GLU A 101 -11.35 -4.96 -0.24
CA GLU A 101 -12.33 -5.74 0.50
C GLU A 101 -12.21 -7.18 0.05
N GLY A 102 -11.36 -7.88 0.78
CA GLY A 102 -11.10 -9.29 0.65
C GLY A 102 -10.08 -9.73 -0.38
N LYS A 103 -9.31 -8.89 -1.04
CA LYS A 103 -8.24 -9.31 -1.97
C LYS A 103 -6.84 -9.31 -1.37
N THR A 104 -6.56 -8.46 -0.40
CA THR A 104 -5.31 -8.49 0.38
C THR A 104 -5.60 -7.98 1.78
N LYS A 105 -5.65 -8.87 2.75
CA LYS A 105 -5.92 -8.51 4.15
C LYS A 105 -4.66 -8.11 4.93
N ALA A 106 -3.51 -8.47 4.42
CA ALA A 106 -2.25 -8.12 5.03
C ALA A 106 -2.02 -6.61 4.96
N ALA A 107 -1.61 -5.95 6.00
CA ALA A 107 -1.42 -4.53 6.19
C ALA A 107 -2.62 -3.62 5.82
N ASN A 108 -3.82 -4.08 6.01
CA ASN A 108 -4.99 -3.23 6.09
C ASN A 108 -5.38 -3.11 7.56
N PRO A 109 -5.50 -1.90 8.16
CA PRO A 109 -5.88 -1.74 9.55
C PRO A 109 -7.18 -2.46 9.91
N ALA A 110 -8.14 -2.52 8.98
CA ALA A 110 -9.41 -3.23 9.17
C ALA A 110 -9.27 -4.76 9.34
N TYR A 111 -8.14 -5.31 8.88
CA TYR A 111 -7.86 -6.76 8.92
C TYR A 111 -6.61 -7.11 9.73
N SER A 112 -6.05 -6.13 10.42
CA SER A 112 -4.85 -6.28 11.24
C SER A 112 -5.16 -5.98 12.70
N ILE A 113 -4.46 -6.62 13.60
CA ILE A 113 -4.57 -6.38 15.04
C ILE A 113 -3.48 -5.39 15.42
N LYS A 114 -3.87 -4.18 15.86
CA LYS A 114 -2.91 -3.19 16.36
C LYS A 114 -2.28 -3.72 17.65
N GLN A 115 -0.96 -3.80 17.67
CA GLN A 115 -0.17 -4.26 18.79
C GLN A 115 0.24 -3.11 19.70
N SER A 116 0.75 -2.04 19.11
CA SER A 116 1.16 -0.86 19.85
C SER A 116 1.08 0.39 18.98
N GLU A 117 1.04 1.55 19.63
CA GLU A 117 1.06 2.88 19.02
C GLU A 117 2.00 3.78 19.80
N VAL A 118 2.80 4.56 19.08
CA VAL A 118 3.76 5.51 19.65
C VAL A 118 3.52 6.88 19.03
N THR A 119 3.34 7.89 19.87
CA THR A 119 3.12 9.30 19.48
C THR A 119 4.24 10.21 19.96
N ASP A 120 5.03 9.78 20.91
CA ASP A 120 6.27 10.48 21.33
C ASP A 120 7.44 9.92 20.50
N ILE A 121 7.69 10.60 19.36
CA ILE A 121 8.59 10.09 18.33
C ILE A 121 10.00 10.53 18.61
N THR A 122 10.86 9.55 18.81
CA THR A 122 12.31 9.74 18.98
C THR A 122 13.06 9.06 17.83
N ASN A 123 14.36 9.30 17.72
CA ASN A 123 15.18 8.72 16.63
C ASN A 123 15.13 7.18 16.61
N VAL A 124 14.97 6.55 17.77
CA VAL A 124 14.78 5.11 17.88
C VAL A 124 13.45 4.86 18.61
N VAL A 125 12.49 4.27 17.91
CA VAL A 125 11.18 3.93 18.47
C VAL A 125 11.12 2.44 18.70
N THR A 126 10.62 2.03 19.87
CA THR A 126 10.48 0.63 20.24
C THR A 126 9.00 0.24 20.30
N PHE A 127 8.67 -0.88 19.71
CA PHE A 127 7.35 -1.49 19.72
C PHE A 127 7.39 -2.79 20.51
N THR A 128 6.29 -3.11 21.18
CA THR A 128 6.10 -4.36 21.90
C THR A 128 4.82 -5.06 21.43
N SER A 129 4.83 -6.37 21.54
CA SER A 129 3.68 -7.22 21.27
C SER A 129 3.69 -8.45 22.16
N ASN A 130 2.50 -8.95 22.48
CA ASN A 130 2.29 -10.23 23.14
C ASN A 130 1.40 -11.17 22.29
N GLN A 131 1.25 -10.85 20.99
CA GLN A 131 0.43 -11.63 20.07
C GLN A 131 1.11 -12.95 19.73
N PRO A 132 0.53 -14.11 20.12
CA PRO A 132 1.03 -15.40 19.70
C PRO A 132 0.89 -15.57 18.19
N MET A 133 1.94 -16.03 17.54
CA MET A 133 1.95 -16.42 16.16
C MET A 133 1.30 -17.81 15.98
N VAL A 134 0.83 -18.07 14.78
CA VAL A 134 0.35 -19.40 14.37
C VAL A 134 1.47 -20.12 13.61
N GLU A 135 1.36 -21.44 13.49
CA GLU A 135 2.31 -22.24 12.69
C GLU A 135 2.40 -21.72 11.26
N GLY A 136 3.63 -21.52 10.77
CA GLY A 136 3.91 -21.05 9.41
C GLY A 136 4.31 -19.57 9.31
N VAL A 137 4.11 -18.96 8.15
CA VAL A 137 4.51 -17.59 7.88
C VAL A 137 3.51 -16.60 8.46
N ASN A 138 3.96 -15.76 9.36
CA ASN A 138 3.19 -14.68 9.98
C ASN A 138 3.65 -13.32 9.46
N TYR A 139 2.73 -12.38 9.35
CA TYR A 139 2.95 -11.07 8.75
C TYR A 139 2.67 -9.95 9.75
N TYR A 140 3.56 -8.96 9.72
CA TYR A 140 3.49 -7.75 10.53
C TYR A 140 3.81 -6.54 9.67
N TRP A 141 3.43 -5.37 10.13
CA TRP A 141 3.82 -4.12 9.50
C TRP A 141 3.82 -2.95 10.48
N ILE A 142 4.60 -1.93 10.14
CA ILE A 142 4.61 -0.65 10.84
C ILE A 142 3.98 0.39 9.93
N SER A 143 3.02 1.12 10.48
CA SER A 143 2.38 2.28 9.87
C SER A 143 3.04 3.56 10.35
N ILE A 144 3.05 4.57 9.48
CA ILE A 144 3.42 5.96 9.81
C ILE A 144 2.27 6.89 9.42
N GLU A 145 1.92 7.80 10.30
CA GLU A 145 1.02 8.93 10.08
C GLU A 145 1.81 10.22 10.18
N MET A 146 1.69 11.08 9.17
CA MET A 146 2.35 12.38 9.15
C MET A 146 1.40 13.48 9.63
N LYS A 147 1.95 14.57 10.13
CA LYS A 147 1.18 15.79 10.37
C LYS A 147 0.89 16.50 9.05
N PRO A 148 -0.22 17.23 8.95
CA PRO A 148 -0.60 17.92 7.71
C PRO A 148 0.44 18.92 7.18
N GLU A 149 1.26 19.46 8.07
CA GLU A 149 2.29 20.47 7.77
C GLU A 149 3.60 19.86 7.26
N ALA A 150 3.73 18.53 7.26
CA ALA A 150 4.94 17.84 6.84
C ALA A 150 5.33 18.21 5.41
N SER A 151 6.63 18.42 5.19
CA SER A 151 7.14 18.84 3.88
C SER A 151 7.05 17.72 2.84
N LEU A 152 6.45 17.99 1.68
CA LEU A 152 6.45 17.09 0.54
C LEU A 152 7.85 16.83 -0.04
N LEU A 153 8.82 17.68 0.25
CA LEU A 153 10.20 17.54 -0.24
C LEU A 153 11.03 16.62 0.67
N THR A 154 10.51 16.24 1.82
CA THR A 154 11.20 15.34 2.74
C THR A 154 11.45 13.99 2.11
N THR A 155 12.67 13.50 2.27
CA THR A 155 13.06 12.14 1.98
C THR A 155 13.80 11.56 3.18
N PHE A 156 13.56 10.30 3.50
CA PHE A 156 14.20 9.67 4.66
C PHE A 156 14.36 8.17 4.48
N THR A 157 15.12 7.56 5.35
CA THR A 157 15.27 6.11 5.43
C THR A 157 15.03 5.64 6.86
N VAL A 158 14.74 4.36 7.00
CA VAL A 158 14.59 3.70 8.29
C VAL A 158 15.44 2.44 8.36
N GLN A 159 15.86 2.10 9.57
CA GLN A 159 16.52 0.83 9.89
C GLN A 159 15.79 0.15 11.05
N MET A 160 15.98 -1.14 11.17
CA MET A 160 15.51 -1.92 12.30
C MET A 160 16.76 -2.48 13.02
N PRO A 161 17.23 -1.80 14.07
CA PRO A 161 18.47 -2.20 14.74
C PRO A 161 18.30 -3.43 15.63
N MET A 162 17.07 -3.76 16.03
CA MET A 162 16.81 -4.85 16.96
C MET A 162 15.40 -5.42 16.77
N ALA A 163 15.31 -6.74 16.88
CA ALA A 163 14.07 -7.48 17.06
C ALA A 163 14.29 -8.66 18.02
N GLU A 164 13.25 -9.02 18.77
CA GLU A 164 13.25 -10.16 19.70
C GLU A 164 12.05 -11.05 19.43
N ILE A 165 12.32 -12.34 19.24
CA ILE A 165 11.29 -13.38 19.16
C ILE A 165 11.47 -14.28 20.38
N ASN A 166 10.39 -14.55 21.12
CA ASN A 166 10.43 -15.32 22.39
C ASN A 166 11.45 -14.76 23.40
N ASN A 167 11.61 -13.43 23.45
CA ASN A 167 12.61 -12.71 24.26
C ASN A 167 14.08 -13.04 23.90
N MET A 168 14.31 -13.59 22.72
CA MET A 168 15.67 -13.86 22.20
C MET A 168 15.92 -12.97 20.97
N PRO A 169 17.16 -12.47 20.78
CA PRO A 169 17.49 -11.70 19.60
C PRO A 169 17.20 -12.44 18.30
N ALA A 170 16.49 -11.80 17.38
CA ALA A 170 16.19 -12.33 16.06
C ALA A 170 17.16 -11.78 15.00
N THR A 171 17.48 -12.59 14.00
CA THR A 171 18.25 -12.15 12.84
C THR A 171 17.35 -11.32 11.92
N ILE A 172 17.75 -10.09 11.60
CA ILE A 172 17.01 -9.19 10.71
C ILE A 172 17.58 -9.29 9.30
N VAL A 173 16.73 -9.68 8.36
CA VAL A 173 17.08 -9.85 6.94
C VAL A 173 16.31 -8.84 6.12
N TRP A 174 17.00 -7.88 5.53
CA TRP A 174 16.42 -6.87 4.64
C TRP A 174 16.34 -7.37 3.19
N ASP A 175 15.33 -6.91 2.44
CA ASP A 175 15.14 -7.28 1.03
C ASP A 175 16.18 -6.66 0.06
N GLY A 176 17.08 -5.84 0.56
CA GLY A 176 18.20 -5.27 -0.18
C GLY A 176 17.82 -4.17 -1.19
N LYS A 177 16.56 -3.76 -1.26
CA LYS A 177 16.11 -2.68 -2.16
C LYS A 177 16.38 -1.30 -1.56
N SER A 178 16.39 -0.28 -2.44
CA SER A 178 16.44 1.11 -2.02
C SER A 178 15.35 1.40 -1.00
N ASP A 179 15.73 2.11 0.05
CA ASP A 179 14.89 2.37 1.20
C ASP A 179 14.49 3.82 1.38
N VAL A 180 14.85 4.68 0.41
CA VAL A 180 14.50 6.10 0.45
C VAL A 180 12.99 6.26 0.33
N ARG A 181 12.39 6.81 1.38
CA ARG A 181 10.97 7.14 1.42
C ARG A 181 10.77 8.57 0.94
N ARG A 182 9.71 8.79 0.18
CA ARG A 182 9.29 10.11 -0.31
C ARG A 182 7.92 10.41 0.23
N MET A 183 7.63 11.70 0.38
CA MET A 183 6.30 12.18 0.75
C MET A 183 5.44 12.37 -0.49
N GLY A 184 4.13 12.41 -0.29
CA GLY A 184 3.15 12.68 -1.32
C GLY A 184 1.80 13.11 -0.74
N ILE A 185 0.91 13.54 -1.62
CA ILE A 185 -0.50 13.76 -1.32
C ILE A 185 -1.32 12.90 -2.27
N GLY A 186 -2.36 12.26 -1.77
CA GLY A 186 -3.34 11.59 -2.59
C GLY A 186 -4.28 12.60 -3.22
N VAL A 187 -4.23 12.77 -4.55
CA VAL A 187 -5.15 13.68 -5.24
C VAL A 187 -6.59 13.23 -5.05
N ARG A 188 -6.82 11.92 -5.06
CA ARG A 188 -8.09 11.25 -4.75
C ARG A 188 -7.85 9.89 -4.12
N HIS A 189 -8.74 9.52 -3.23
CA HIS A 189 -8.76 8.20 -2.60
C HIS A 189 -10.02 7.44 -3.01
N ALA A 190 -9.95 6.14 -2.98
CA ALA A 190 -11.13 5.31 -3.16
C ALA A 190 -12.16 5.63 -2.07
N GLY A 191 -13.41 5.84 -2.48
CA GLY A 191 -14.50 6.31 -1.62
C GLY A 191 -14.75 7.81 -1.69
N ASP A 192 -13.79 8.61 -2.14
CA ASP A 192 -14.02 10.03 -2.38
C ASP A 192 -15.07 10.19 -3.49
N ASP A 193 -15.87 11.24 -3.38
CA ASP A 193 -16.89 11.63 -4.39
C ASP A 193 -17.83 10.47 -4.80
N GLY A 194 -17.97 9.44 -3.96
CA GLY A 194 -18.79 8.26 -4.24
C GLY A 194 -18.17 7.26 -5.23
N ALA A 195 -16.90 7.44 -5.62
CA ALA A 195 -16.23 6.55 -6.54
C ALA A 195 -15.57 5.37 -5.82
N SER A 196 -15.72 4.17 -6.40
CA SER A 196 -15.04 2.97 -5.90
C SER A 196 -13.53 3.03 -6.13
N ALA A 197 -13.06 3.65 -7.21
CA ALA A 197 -11.65 3.79 -7.53
C ALA A 197 -11.37 4.97 -8.45
N TYR A 198 -10.11 5.42 -8.39
CA TYR A 198 -9.51 6.34 -9.37
C TYR A 198 -8.31 5.64 -10.00
N ARG A 199 -8.22 5.65 -11.33
CA ARG A 199 -7.17 4.95 -12.06
C ARG A 199 -6.69 5.74 -13.28
N ILE A 200 -5.63 5.24 -13.92
CA ILE A 200 -5.06 5.79 -15.16
C ILE A 200 -4.76 7.29 -15.04
N PRO A 201 -3.98 7.71 -14.03
CA PRO A 201 -3.73 9.13 -13.83
C PRO A 201 -2.80 9.71 -14.90
N GLY A 202 -3.15 10.90 -15.37
CA GLY A 202 -2.28 11.79 -16.14
C GLY A 202 -2.03 13.08 -15.38
N LEU A 203 -0.85 13.67 -15.53
CA LEU A 203 -0.48 14.93 -14.88
C LEU A 203 0.25 15.84 -15.87
N VAL A 204 -0.18 17.10 -15.93
CA VAL A 204 0.50 18.14 -16.72
C VAL A 204 0.66 19.41 -15.90
N THR A 205 1.61 20.24 -16.33
CA THR A 205 1.82 21.59 -15.82
C THR A 205 1.51 22.59 -16.94
N THR A 206 0.67 23.59 -16.65
CA THR A 206 0.40 24.68 -17.58
C THR A 206 1.52 25.71 -17.59
N ASN A 207 1.52 26.63 -18.58
CA ASN A 207 2.50 27.72 -18.69
C ASN A 207 2.58 28.57 -17.41
N ASN A 208 1.49 28.68 -16.67
CA ASN A 208 1.41 29.44 -15.43
C ASN A 208 1.77 28.64 -14.17
N GLY A 209 2.27 27.40 -14.34
CA GLY A 209 2.67 26.54 -13.22
C GLY A 209 1.52 25.83 -12.52
N THR A 210 0.29 25.91 -13.04
CA THR A 210 -0.87 25.17 -12.52
C THR A 210 -0.70 23.68 -12.87
N LEU A 211 -0.89 22.81 -11.89
CA LEU A 211 -0.93 21.37 -12.11
C LEU A 211 -2.37 20.93 -12.40
N LEU A 212 -2.54 20.03 -13.37
CA LEU A 212 -3.80 19.38 -13.67
C LEU A 212 -3.62 17.87 -13.66
N GLY A 213 -4.32 17.21 -12.75
CA GLY A 213 -4.41 15.76 -12.68
C GLY A 213 -5.71 15.30 -13.33
N VAL A 214 -5.63 14.36 -14.30
CA VAL A 214 -6.80 13.67 -14.86
C VAL A 214 -6.76 12.21 -14.52
N TYR A 215 -7.92 11.58 -14.45
CA TYR A 215 -8.04 10.17 -14.07
C TYR A 215 -9.43 9.63 -14.39
N ASP A 216 -9.55 8.30 -14.47
CA ASP A 216 -10.84 7.61 -14.46
C ASP A 216 -11.52 7.78 -13.10
N ILE A 217 -12.81 8.12 -13.12
CA ILE A 217 -13.72 8.01 -11.98
C ILE A 217 -14.48 6.69 -12.15
N ARG A 218 -14.16 5.68 -11.37
CA ARG A 218 -14.78 4.37 -11.46
C ARG A 218 -15.78 4.18 -10.32
N TYR A 219 -17.07 4.40 -10.61
CA TYR A 219 -18.09 4.43 -9.57
C TYR A 219 -18.40 3.07 -8.97
N ASN A 220 -18.56 2.04 -9.79
CA ASN A 220 -19.01 0.72 -9.34
C ASN A 220 -17.96 -0.39 -9.55
N SER A 221 -16.93 -0.14 -10.31
CA SER A 221 -16.00 -1.16 -10.78
C SER A 221 -14.55 -0.68 -10.66
N VAL A 222 -13.65 -1.64 -10.51
CA VAL A 222 -12.21 -1.40 -10.58
C VAL A 222 -11.69 -1.41 -12.02
N ASP A 223 -12.55 -1.63 -13.00
CA ASP A 223 -12.18 -1.68 -14.42
C ASP A 223 -13.12 -0.86 -15.29
N LEU A 224 -12.72 -0.62 -16.55
CA LEU A 224 -13.34 0.29 -17.52
C LEU A 224 -14.73 -0.13 -18.00
N GLN A 225 -15.22 -1.26 -17.59
CA GLN A 225 -16.36 -1.96 -18.18
C GLN A 225 -17.73 -1.56 -17.62
N GLU A 226 -17.83 -0.49 -16.86
CA GLU A 226 -19.08 -0.01 -16.27
C GLU A 226 -19.08 1.52 -16.23
N MET A 227 -19.88 2.12 -15.35
CA MET A 227 -19.91 3.57 -15.14
C MET A 227 -18.51 4.12 -14.88
N VAL A 228 -17.92 4.76 -15.87
CA VAL A 228 -16.63 5.44 -15.79
C VAL A 228 -16.73 6.78 -16.48
N ASP A 229 -16.26 7.82 -15.81
CA ASP A 229 -16.13 9.18 -16.32
C ASP A 229 -14.68 9.66 -16.16
N ILE A 230 -14.32 10.76 -16.78
CA ILE A 230 -13.03 11.40 -16.60
C ILE A 230 -13.15 12.52 -15.59
N GLY A 231 -12.36 12.42 -14.53
CA GLY A 231 -12.19 13.46 -13.53
C GLY A 231 -10.98 14.33 -13.77
N VAL A 232 -11.06 15.57 -13.31
CA VAL A 232 -9.93 16.50 -13.27
C VAL A 232 -9.85 17.19 -11.91
N SER A 233 -8.65 17.30 -11.37
CA SER A 233 -8.32 18.12 -10.20
C SER A 233 -7.21 19.10 -10.53
N ARG A 234 -7.27 20.28 -9.94
CA ARG A 234 -6.33 21.37 -10.17
C ARG A 234 -5.60 21.74 -8.89
N SER A 235 -4.31 22.05 -9.03
CA SER A 235 -3.51 22.65 -7.97
C SER A 235 -2.80 23.88 -8.51
N THR A 236 -2.83 24.98 -7.74
CA THR A 236 -2.17 26.25 -8.06
C THR A 236 -0.97 26.52 -7.14
N ASP A 237 -0.69 25.64 -6.21
CA ASP A 237 0.35 25.74 -5.17
C ASP A 237 1.42 24.63 -5.26
N LYS A 238 1.68 24.18 -6.48
CA LYS A 238 2.68 23.13 -6.78
C LYS A 238 2.35 21.76 -6.15
N GLY A 239 1.06 21.44 -6.02
CA GLY A 239 0.58 20.16 -5.54
C GLY A 239 0.42 20.06 -4.01
N GLN A 240 0.57 21.17 -3.27
CA GLN A 240 0.37 21.19 -1.82
C GLN A 240 -1.12 20.97 -1.47
N THR A 241 -2.02 21.60 -2.24
CA THR A 241 -3.45 21.38 -2.15
C THR A 241 -4.06 21.15 -3.53
N TRP A 242 -5.20 20.47 -3.56
CA TRP A 242 -5.92 20.15 -4.77
C TRP A 242 -7.38 20.56 -4.65
N GLU A 243 -7.89 21.21 -5.68
CA GLU A 243 -9.29 21.56 -5.76
C GLU A 243 -10.19 20.32 -5.78
N PRO A 244 -11.46 20.46 -5.37
CA PRO A 244 -12.45 19.40 -5.54
C PRO A 244 -12.48 18.89 -6.99
N MET A 245 -12.73 17.59 -7.14
CA MET A 245 -12.85 16.97 -8.44
C MET A 245 -13.99 17.61 -9.26
N ARG A 246 -13.71 17.76 -10.55
CA ARG A 246 -14.73 18.07 -11.56
C ARG A 246 -14.76 16.96 -12.59
N VAL A 247 -15.97 16.58 -13.03
CA VAL A 247 -16.13 15.68 -14.17
C VAL A 247 -15.77 16.48 -15.43
N ALA A 248 -14.70 16.07 -16.11
CA ALA A 248 -14.22 16.71 -17.34
C ALA A 248 -14.88 16.12 -18.59
N MET A 249 -15.22 14.82 -18.55
CA MET A 249 -15.86 14.13 -19.67
C MET A 249 -16.77 13.02 -19.13
N THR A 250 -17.99 13.01 -19.63
CA THR A 250 -19.01 11.98 -19.39
C THR A 250 -19.89 11.85 -20.62
N PHE A 251 -20.35 10.67 -20.93
CA PHE A 251 -21.34 10.46 -21.99
C PHE A 251 -22.73 10.18 -21.41
N GLY A 252 -22.85 9.88 -20.13
CA GLY A 252 -24.12 9.67 -19.46
C GLY A 252 -25.04 8.70 -20.22
N GLU A 253 -26.30 9.10 -20.41
CA GLU A 253 -27.27 8.40 -21.26
C GLU A 253 -27.13 8.88 -22.69
N THR A 254 -26.41 8.18 -23.53
CA THR A 254 -26.13 8.53 -24.93
C THR A 254 -26.50 7.38 -25.85
N GLY A 255 -27.09 7.72 -27.03
CA GLY A 255 -27.44 6.74 -28.06
C GLY A 255 -28.50 5.73 -27.62
N GLY A 256 -29.36 6.09 -26.67
CA GLY A 256 -30.42 5.23 -26.14
C GLY A 256 -29.91 4.17 -25.15
N LEU A 257 -28.66 4.28 -24.70
CA LEU A 257 -28.05 3.39 -23.73
C LEU A 257 -27.81 4.12 -22.39
N PRO A 258 -27.92 3.42 -21.26
CA PRO A 258 -27.66 3.99 -19.95
C PRO A 258 -26.18 4.31 -19.75
N HIS A 259 -25.85 5.16 -18.77
CA HIS A 259 -24.48 5.52 -18.41
C HIS A 259 -23.58 4.30 -18.18
N ALA A 260 -24.10 3.24 -17.57
CA ALA A 260 -23.35 1.98 -17.37
C ALA A 260 -22.86 1.32 -18.68
N GLN A 261 -23.38 1.73 -19.84
CA GLN A 261 -22.98 1.26 -21.17
C GLN A 261 -22.32 2.36 -22.01
N ASN A 262 -21.97 3.48 -21.40
CA ASN A 262 -21.34 4.64 -22.01
C ASN A 262 -20.10 5.10 -21.22
N GLY A 263 -19.29 4.17 -20.74
CA GLY A 263 -18.10 4.52 -20.01
C GLY A 263 -17.07 5.27 -20.88
N VAL A 264 -16.41 6.25 -20.30
CA VAL A 264 -15.27 6.94 -20.90
C VAL A 264 -14.09 6.88 -19.96
N GLY A 265 -12.94 6.41 -20.45
CA GLY A 265 -11.77 6.14 -19.60
C GLY A 265 -10.45 6.23 -20.34
N ASP A 266 -9.39 5.85 -19.62
CA ASP A 266 -8.00 5.89 -20.11
C ASP A 266 -7.60 7.29 -20.62
N PRO A 267 -7.73 8.35 -19.80
CA PRO A 267 -7.49 9.72 -20.23
C PRO A 267 -6.02 9.97 -20.51
N SER A 268 -5.76 10.75 -21.55
CA SER A 268 -4.48 11.41 -21.79
C SER A 268 -4.70 12.93 -21.77
N ILE A 269 -3.76 13.67 -21.20
CA ILE A 269 -3.83 15.12 -21.11
C ILE A 269 -2.55 15.74 -21.67
N LEU A 270 -2.69 16.83 -22.40
CA LEU A 270 -1.58 17.64 -22.88
C LEU A 270 -1.91 19.14 -22.81
N VAL A 271 -0.89 19.96 -22.73
CA VAL A 271 -0.98 21.42 -22.84
C VAL A 271 -0.33 21.84 -24.14
N ASP A 272 -1.08 22.53 -24.99
CA ASP A 272 -0.53 23.28 -26.11
C ASP A 272 -0.04 24.63 -25.58
N GLU A 273 1.26 24.73 -25.36
CA GLU A 273 1.89 25.91 -24.78
C GLU A 273 1.76 27.16 -25.65
N LYS A 274 1.58 27.01 -26.97
CA LYS A 274 1.44 28.14 -27.91
C LYS A 274 0.08 28.78 -27.84
N THR A 275 -0.95 27.96 -27.67
CA THR A 275 -2.35 28.42 -27.67
C THR A 275 -2.92 28.49 -26.25
N ASN A 276 -2.19 28.04 -25.22
CA ASN A 276 -2.67 27.83 -23.87
C ASN A 276 -3.93 26.93 -23.81
N THR A 277 -4.04 25.99 -24.72
CA THR A 277 -5.15 25.05 -24.77
C THR A 277 -4.79 23.75 -24.08
N ILE A 278 -5.70 23.26 -23.26
CA ILE A 278 -5.59 21.98 -22.58
C ILE A 278 -6.44 20.97 -23.33
N TRP A 279 -5.83 19.90 -23.78
CA TRP A 279 -6.51 18.81 -24.47
C TRP A 279 -6.61 17.59 -23.54
N ILE A 280 -7.82 17.03 -23.46
CA ILE A 280 -8.05 15.74 -22.82
C ILE A 280 -8.63 14.82 -23.88
N VAL A 281 -7.98 13.65 -24.06
CA VAL A 281 -8.40 12.60 -25.00
C VAL A 281 -8.65 11.35 -24.17
N ALA A 282 -9.77 10.66 -24.41
CA ALA A 282 -10.12 9.44 -23.70
C ALA A 282 -10.84 8.46 -24.62
N ALA A 283 -10.84 7.19 -24.26
CA ALA A 283 -11.54 6.14 -24.97
C ALA A 283 -13.01 6.07 -24.51
N TRP A 284 -13.93 6.14 -25.48
CA TRP A 284 -15.35 5.92 -25.21
C TRP A 284 -15.74 4.49 -25.52
N THR A 285 -16.36 3.82 -24.55
CA THR A 285 -16.92 2.48 -24.71
C THR A 285 -18.43 2.59 -24.80
N HIS A 286 -19.01 2.21 -25.94
CA HIS A 286 -20.44 2.35 -26.21
C HIS A 286 -21.08 1.01 -26.50
N GLY A 287 -22.08 0.66 -25.74
CA GLY A 287 -22.94 -0.48 -25.96
C GLY A 287 -22.27 -1.83 -25.85
N MET A 288 -22.85 -2.68 -25.00
CA MET A 288 -22.30 -3.99 -24.89
C MET A 288 -23.31 -4.99 -24.46
N GLY A 289 -23.22 -6.17 -25.06
CA GLY A 289 -23.97 -7.31 -24.59
C GLY A 289 -23.76 -7.49 -23.08
N ASN A 290 -24.81 -7.79 -22.35
CA ASN A 290 -24.78 -8.09 -20.90
C ASN A 290 -24.41 -6.93 -19.96
N GLY A 291 -24.64 -5.68 -20.38
CA GLY A 291 -24.41 -4.50 -19.52
C GLY A 291 -22.96 -4.15 -19.26
N ARG A 292 -22.04 -4.69 -20.05
CA ARG A 292 -20.61 -4.39 -19.97
C ARG A 292 -20.07 -3.87 -21.29
N ALA A 293 -19.07 -2.97 -21.21
CA ALA A 293 -18.32 -2.51 -22.35
C ALA A 293 -17.18 -3.49 -22.75
N TRP A 294 -17.05 -3.84 -24.06
CA TRP A 294 -15.99 -4.69 -24.61
C TRP A 294 -15.22 -3.98 -25.70
N TRP A 295 -13.95 -4.31 -25.81
CA TRP A 295 -13.07 -3.81 -26.86
C TRP A 295 -13.53 -4.11 -28.28
N ASN A 296 -14.37 -5.11 -28.47
CA ASN A 296 -14.79 -5.62 -29.79
C ASN A 296 -16.24 -5.31 -30.12
N SER A 297 -16.87 -4.37 -29.40
CA SER A 297 -18.32 -4.23 -29.48
C SER A 297 -18.84 -3.27 -30.52
N MET A 298 -17.97 -2.54 -31.21
CA MET A 298 -18.42 -1.69 -32.29
C MET A 298 -18.23 -2.38 -33.65
N PRO A 299 -19.34 -2.71 -34.38
CA PRO A 299 -19.23 -3.08 -35.77
C PRO A 299 -18.58 -1.92 -36.54
N GLY A 300 -17.41 -2.16 -37.12
CA GLY A 300 -16.71 -1.20 -37.94
C GLY A 300 -15.49 -0.53 -37.33
N MET A 301 -15.09 -0.87 -36.12
CA MET A 301 -13.75 -0.57 -35.59
C MET A 301 -12.88 -1.83 -35.69
N SER A 302 -12.37 -2.10 -36.86
CA SER A 302 -11.31 -3.07 -37.13
C SER A 302 -10.02 -2.33 -37.47
#